data_20f297c07b495eee3f3822c4c27dad28
#
_entry.id   20f297c07b495eee3f3822c4c27dad28
#
_cell.length_a   1.000
_cell.length_b   1.000
_cell.length_c   1.000
_cell.angle_alpha   90.00
_cell.angle_beta   90.00
_cell.angle_gamma   90.00
#
_symmetry.space_group_name_H-M   'P 1'
#
loop_
_entity.id
_entity.type
_entity.pdbx_description
1 polymer ?
#
loop_
_entity_poly.entity_id
_entity_poly.type
_entity_poly.pdbx_seq_one_letter_code
_entity_poly.pdbx_strand_id
1 'polypeptide(L)'
;MKKPHLAIIAIGALFTSLALSSFSSLPTLFLGRKVANNAYQTGEILKYRIHYGPVNAGLVSMSVLPQSTIINGKNTYTLRVEGETLKSFDWAYKVRDKFESWVDQESQAPLRYAKTVRENNYFHQDVAIYDHDNKKLRNKQGELTIPAYTQDIASAIYYLRNLDYTNATIGKQFPVDVYIDNQVYSLPITYKGKEVIKTDLGKIRCIKIKPKLVVDRVFKHADALTVWVTDDANHIPVRIEGQIYVGSIKVDLVQHQGLKNAFSAKVL
;
A
#
# COMPACT_ATOMS: atom_id res chain seq x y z
N MET A 1 -28.97 -3.12 -11.95
CA MET A 1 -28.58 -3.40 -10.54
C MET A 1 -27.13 -3.89 -10.56
N LYS A 2 -26.14 -3.02 -10.26
CA LYS A 2 -24.74 -3.41 -10.17
C LYS A 2 -24.51 -3.94 -8.75
N LYS A 3 -24.14 -5.23 -8.63
CA LYS A 3 -23.82 -5.88 -7.36
C LYS A 3 -22.54 -5.31 -6.77
N PRO A 4 -22.42 -5.17 -5.44
CA PRO A 4 -21.23 -4.64 -4.79
C PRO A 4 -20.08 -5.65 -4.90
N HIS A 5 -18.90 -5.18 -5.35
CA HIS A 5 -17.64 -5.93 -5.30
C HIS A 5 -17.14 -5.87 -3.84
N LEU A 6 -17.06 -7.03 -3.18
CA LEU A 6 -16.74 -7.13 -1.76
C LEU A 6 -15.36 -7.76 -1.60
N ALA A 7 -14.58 -7.20 -0.75
CA ALA A 7 -13.58 -7.80 0.14
C ALA A 7 -12.10 -7.57 -0.07
N ILE A 8 -11.52 -7.49 -1.26
CA ILE A 8 -10.07 -7.17 -1.38
C ILE A 8 -9.86 -5.74 -1.87
N ILE A 9 -10.87 -5.13 -2.40
CA ILE A 9 -10.99 -3.72 -2.76
C ILE A 9 -10.79 -2.76 -1.57
N ALA A 10 -10.72 -3.23 -0.33
CA ALA A 10 -10.30 -2.41 0.81
C ALA A 10 -8.92 -1.75 0.63
N ILE A 11 -8.16 -2.13 -0.39
CA ILE A 11 -6.88 -1.51 -0.77
C ILE A 11 -6.93 -0.85 -2.15
N GLY A 12 -7.95 -1.09 -2.98
CA GLY A 12 -7.92 -0.74 -4.40
C GLY A 12 -9.09 -0.06 -5.08
N ALA A 13 -10.22 0.20 -4.44
CA ALA A 13 -11.37 0.81 -5.12
C ALA A 13 -11.97 1.96 -4.34
N LEU A 14 -11.72 3.13 -4.83
CA LEU A 14 -12.47 4.30 -4.43
C LEU A 14 -12.26 5.47 -5.37
N PHE A 15 -13.26 5.89 -6.15
CA PHE A 15 -13.17 7.27 -6.67
C PHE A 15 -14.40 7.78 -7.40
N THR A 16 -14.88 8.92 -6.99
CA THR A 16 -15.20 10.12 -7.78
C THR A 16 -15.54 11.29 -6.87
N SER A 17 -14.88 12.41 -6.98
CA SER A 17 -15.39 13.77 -7.22
C SER A 17 -14.47 14.89 -6.72
N LEU A 18 -14.38 15.90 -7.56
CA LEU A 18 -13.69 17.18 -7.62
C LEU A 18 -13.36 17.93 -6.32
N ALA A 19 -12.13 18.50 -6.30
CA ALA A 19 -11.91 19.91 -5.92
C ALA A 19 -10.57 20.42 -6.47
N LEU A 20 -10.61 21.49 -7.26
CA LEU A 20 -9.50 22.27 -7.81
C LEU A 20 -8.82 23.12 -6.73
N SER A 21 -7.50 23.06 -6.63
CA SER A 21 -6.70 24.15 -6.09
C SER A 21 -5.34 24.19 -6.80
N SER A 22 -5.13 25.30 -7.50
CA SER A 22 -3.92 25.61 -8.27
C SER A 22 -2.80 26.04 -7.32
N PHE A 23 -1.65 25.37 -7.40
CA PHE A 23 -0.39 25.88 -6.85
C PHE A 23 0.63 26.04 -7.96
N SER A 24 1.09 27.28 -8.17
CA SER A 24 2.21 27.61 -9.04
C SER A 24 3.52 27.23 -8.36
N SER A 25 4.31 26.32 -8.95
CA SER A 25 5.64 25.93 -8.48
C SER A 25 6.72 26.54 -9.37
N LEU A 26 7.70 27.20 -8.74
CA LEU A 26 8.96 27.62 -9.32
C LEU A 26 9.77 26.40 -9.84
N PRO A 27 10.59 26.52 -10.89
CA PRO A 27 11.39 25.43 -11.37
C PRO A 27 12.52 25.12 -10.37
N THR A 28 12.35 24.08 -9.59
CA THR A 28 13.40 23.53 -8.73
C THR A 28 14.33 22.69 -9.60
N LEU A 29 15.63 22.98 -9.56
CA LEU A 29 16.65 22.08 -10.13
C LEU A 29 16.43 20.68 -9.56
N PHE A 30 16.14 19.72 -10.42
CA PHE A 30 15.78 18.36 -10.04
C PHE A 30 17.05 17.59 -9.66
N LEU A 31 17.58 17.83 -8.45
CA LEU A 31 18.46 16.85 -7.79
C LEU A 31 17.58 15.68 -7.39
N GLY A 32 17.76 14.54 -8.05
CA GLY A 32 16.93 13.35 -7.85
C GLY A 32 16.79 13.00 -6.38
N ARG A 33 15.55 12.75 -5.92
CA ARG A 33 15.27 12.36 -4.53
C ARG A 33 16.07 11.09 -4.18
N LYS A 34 16.74 11.10 -3.02
CA LYS A 34 17.33 9.91 -2.43
C LYS A 34 16.61 9.59 -1.12
N VAL A 35 16.07 8.38 -1.00
CA VAL A 35 15.41 7.86 0.19
C VAL A 35 16.11 6.57 0.61
N ALA A 36 16.74 6.57 1.77
CA ALA A 36 17.39 5.37 2.28
C ALA A 36 16.31 4.29 2.55
N ASN A 37 16.49 3.12 1.94
CA ASN A 37 15.67 1.97 2.29
C ASN A 37 16.31 1.25 3.48
N ASN A 38 15.77 1.46 4.68
CA ASN A 38 16.20 0.80 5.90
C ASN A 38 15.26 -0.34 6.33
N ALA A 39 14.11 -0.50 5.68
CA ALA A 39 13.00 -1.29 6.18
C ALA A 39 12.86 -2.69 5.55
N TYR A 40 13.29 -2.90 4.32
CA TYR A 40 13.07 -4.17 3.62
C TYR A 40 14.23 -4.52 2.67
N GLN A 41 14.27 -5.76 2.22
CA GLN A 41 15.27 -6.27 1.27
C GLN A 41 14.66 -7.30 0.31
N THR A 42 15.41 -7.66 -0.73
CA THR A 42 15.06 -8.75 -1.65
C THR A 42 14.92 -10.07 -0.90
N GLY A 43 13.92 -10.86 -1.27
CA GLY A 43 13.60 -12.14 -0.62
C GLY A 43 12.69 -12.02 0.61
N GLU A 44 12.27 -10.81 0.99
CA GLU A 44 11.26 -10.63 2.04
C GLU A 44 9.90 -11.18 1.59
N ILE A 45 9.24 -11.93 2.47
CA ILE A 45 7.85 -12.39 2.30
C ILE A 45 7.08 -12.16 3.59
N LEU A 46 5.93 -11.50 3.48
CA LEU A 46 4.98 -11.24 4.55
C LEU A 46 3.64 -11.86 4.17
N LYS A 47 3.06 -12.69 5.05
CA LYS A 47 1.74 -13.30 4.81
C LYS A 47 0.73 -12.80 5.81
N TYR A 48 -0.45 -12.49 5.32
CA TYR A 48 -1.55 -11.92 6.09
C TYR A 48 -2.82 -12.75 5.92
N ARG A 49 -3.66 -12.72 6.95
CA ARG A 49 -5.01 -13.26 6.95
C ARG A 49 -6.02 -12.13 6.96
N ILE A 50 -6.98 -12.19 6.04
CA ILE A 50 -8.13 -11.28 6.01
C ILE A 50 -9.25 -11.92 6.78
N HIS A 51 -9.86 -11.17 7.72
CA HIS A 51 -11.02 -11.66 8.45
C HIS A 51 -12.04 -10.55 8.76
N TYR A 52 -13.29 -10.98 8.88
CA TYR A 52 -14.42 -10.17 9.33
C TYR A 52 -14.99 -10.79 10.59
N GLY A 53 -14.83 -10.14 11.74
CA GLY A 53 -15.11 -10.77 13.03
C GLY A 53 -14.32 -12.07 13.18
N PRO A 54 -14.99 -13.20 13.53
CA PRO A 54 -14.33 -14.51 13.68
C PRO A 54 -14.11 -15.24 12.35
N VAL A 55 -14.63 -14.73 11.23
CA VAL A 55 -14.63 -15.43 9.93
C VAL A 55 -13.39 -15.06 9.13
N ASN A 56 -12.54 -16.06 8.87
CA ASN A 56 -11.40 -15.90 7.95
C ASN A 56 -11.90 -15.98 6.50
N ALA A 57 -11.67 -14.91 5.73
CA ALA A 57 -12.21 -14.77 4.38
C ALA A 57 -11.15 -14.90 3.27
N GLY A 58 -9.89 -14.55 3.56
CA GLY A 58 -8.86 -14.51 2.53
C GLY A 58 -7.45 -14.42 3.07
N LEU A 59 -6.51 -14.41 2.14
CA LEU A 59 -5.07 -14.28 2.38
C LEU A 59 -4.50 -13.13 1.54
N VAL A 60 -3.47 -12.46 2.06
CA VAL A 60 -2.64 -11.54 1.31
C VAL A 60 -1.18 -11.96 1.48
N SER A 61 -0.43 -11.95 0.39
CA SER A 61 1.02 -12.09 0.40
C SER A 61 1.66 -10.81 -0.12
N MET A 62 2.62 -10.29 0.61
CA MET A 62 3.47 -9.19 0.17
C MET A 62 4.90 -9.70 0.06
N SER A 63 5.59 -9.42 -1.04
CA SER A 63 6.96 -9.88 -1.25
C SER A 63 7.82 -8.86 -1.99
N VAL A 64 9.12 -8.87 -1.67
CA VAL A 64 10.18 -8.24 -2.46
C VAL A 64 10.87 -9.35 -3.21
N LEU A 65 10.69 -9.41 -4.53
CA LEU A 65 11.23 -10.51 -5.33
C LEU A 65 12.76 -10.54 -5.29
N PRO A 66 13.37 -11.74 -5.34
CA PRO A 66 14.82 -11.86 -5.22
C PRO A 66 15.59 -11.28 -6.42
N GLN A 67 14.94 -11.22 -7.61
CA GLN A 67 15.56 -10.68 -8.83
C GLN A 67 15.39 -9.17 -8.89
N SER A 68 16.49 -8.45 -9.00
CA SER A 68 16.51 -7.04 -9.36
C SER A 68 16.34 -6.89 -10.87
N THR A 69 15.57 -5.89 -11.29
CA THR A 69 15.36 -5.53 -12.70
C THR A 69 15.95 -4.14 -12.94
N ILE A 70 16.56 -3.94 -14.10
CA ILE A 70 17.03 -2.61 -14.51
C ILE A 70 15.97 -1.98 -15.43
N ILE A 71 15.48 -0.80 -15.06
CA ILE A 71 14.54 -0.01 -15.87
C ILE A 71 15.16 1.38 -16.09
N ASN A 72 15.34 1.78 -17.34
CA ASN A 72 15.95 3.06 -17.71
C ASN A 72 17.30 3.31 -17.00
N GLY A 73 18.16 2.27 -16.89
CA GLY A 73 19.47 2.35 -16.23
C GLY A 73 19.42 2.36 -14.70
N LYS A 74 18.25 2.28 -14.08
CA LYS A 74 18.07 2.28 -12.62
C LYS A 74 17.80 0.87 -12.10
N ASN A 75 18.50 0.49 -11.02
CA ASN A 75 18.22 -0.76 -10.32
C ASN A 75 16.90 -0.66 -9.56
N THR A 76 16.04 -1.69 -9.67
CA THR A 76 14.73 -1.66 -9.02
C THR A 76 14.56 -2.82 -8.04
N TYR A 77 13.76 -2.60 -7.00
CA TYR A 77 13.06 -3.67 -6.29
C TYR A 77 11.79 -4.01 -7.06
N THR A 78 11.48 -5.30 -7.19
CA THR A 78 10.17 -5.74 -7.65
C THR A 78 9.32 -6.10 -6.44
N LEU A 79 8.36 -5.23 -6.13
CA LEU A 79 7.40 -5.40 -5.04
C LEU A 79 6.17 -6.10 -5.59
N ARG A 80 5.66 -7.11 -4.89
CA ARG A 80 4.45 -7.83 -5.28
C ARG A 80 3.49 -7.92 -4.10
N VAL A 81 2.22 -7.65 -4.36
CA VAL A 81 1.10 -7.86 -3.44
C VAL A 81 0.09 -8.75 -4.13
N GLU A 82 -0.23 -9.88 -3.54
CA GLU A 82 -1.21 -10.84 -4.03
C GLU A 82 -2.29 -11.04 -2.99
N GLY A 83 -3.53 -11.00 -3.43
CA GLY A 83 -4.69 -11.19 -2.57
C GLY A 83 -5.62 -12.27 -3.12
N GLU A 84 -6.09 -13.16 -2.24
CA GLU A 84 -7.02 -14.21 -2.62
C GLU A 84 -8.05 -14.52 -1.54
N THR A 85 -9.26 -14.88 -1.94
CA THR A 85 -10.24 -15.49 -1.05
C THR A 85 -9.85 -16.93 -0.74
N LEU A 86 -10.19 -17.42 0.46
CA LEU A 86 -10.05 -18.83 0.79
C LEU A 86 -10.94 -19.68 -0.12
N LYS A 87 -10.49 -20.88 -0.49
CA LYS A 87 -11.26 -21.80 -1.34
C LYS A 87 -12.66 -22.07 -0.81
N SER A 88 -12.82 -22.08 0.51
CA SER A 88 -14.14 -22.22 1.18
C SER A 88 -15.08 -21.04 0.95
N PHE A 89 -14.61 -19.91 0.45
CA PHE A 89 -15.41 -18.72 0.12
C PHE A 89 -15.52 -18.45 -1.39
N ASP A 90 -14.79 -19.18 -2.24
CA ASP A 90 -14.79 -18.98 -3.69
C ASP A 90 -16.20 -19.13 -4.32
N TRP A 91 -17.07 -19.92 -3.71
CA TRP A 91 -18.47 -20.06 -4.14
C TRP A 91 -19.30 -18.80 -3.94
N ALA A 92 -18.96 -17.98 -2.93
CA ALA A 92 -19.66 -16.73 -2.64
C ALA A 92 -19.06 -15.57 -3.44
N TYR A 93 -17.72 -15.42 -3.39
CA TYR A 93 -16.99 -14.40 -4.11
C TYR A 93 -15.53 -14.80 -4.28
N LYS A 94 -15.12 -15.10 -5.51
CA LYS A 94 -13.76 -15.53 -5.83
C LYS A 94 -12.90 -14.32 -6.20
N VAL A 95 -11.77 -14.15 -5.50
CA VAL A 95 -10.76 -13.11 -5.77
C VAL A 95 -9.40 -13.73 -5.97
N ARG A 96 -8.66 -13.26 -6.99
CA ARG A 96 -7.27 -13.59 -7.27
C ARG A 96 -6.60 -12.37 -7.89
N ASP A 97 -6.16 -11.45 -7.04
CA ASP A 97 -5.60 -10.17 -7.45
C ASP A 97 -4.10 -10.15 -7.28
N LYS A 98 -3.41 -9.49 -8.21
CA LYS A 98 -1.98 -9.29 -8.19
C LYS A 98 -1.62 -7.87 -8.58
N PHE A 99 -0.77 -7.25 -7.76
CA PHE A 99 -0.21 -5.92 -7.96
C PHE A 99 1.31 -6.03 -7.91
N GLU A 100 2.00 -5.48 -8.90
CA GLU A 100 3.46 -5.48 -8.99
C GLU A 100 3.96 -4.06 -9.25
N SER A 101 5.01 -3.66 -8.53
CA SER A 101 5.64 -2.36 -8.69
C SER A 101 7.15 -2.53 -8.79
N TRP A 102 7.76 -1.94 -9.81
CA TRP A 102 9.22 -1.85 -9.98
C TRP A 102 9.69 -0.51 -9.46
N VAL A 103 10.26 -0.51 -8.29
CA VAL A 103 10.62 0.69 -7.52
C VAL A 103 12.11 0.94 -7.60
N ASP A 104 12.49 2.13 -8.05
CA ASP A 104 13.87 2.59 -8.07
C ASP A 104 14.50 2.53 -6.66
N GLN A 105 15.64 1.87 -6.54
CA GLN A 105 16.30 1.63 -5.24
C GLN A 105 16.79 2.91 -4.57
N GLU A 106 17.08 3.97 -5.33
CA GLU A 106 17.57 5.24 -4.77
C GLU A 106 16.42 6.16 -4.37
N SER A 107 15.46 6.40 -5.25
CA SER A 107 14.39 7.36 -5.00
C SER A 107 13.20 6.78 -4.25
N GLN A 108 13.08 5.45 -4.18
CA GLN A 108 11.93 4.73 -3.65
C GLN A 108 10.62 5.13 -4.35
N ALA A 109 10.71 5.42 -5.64
CA ALA A 109 9.57 5.76 -6.50
C ALA A 109 9.37 4.67 -7.56
N PRO A 110 8.13 4.32 -7.92
CA PRO A 110 7.85 3.33 -8.94
C PRO A 110 8.25 3.85 -10.33
N LEU A 111 8.89 3.01 -11.13
CA LEU A 111 9.16 3.25 -12.54
C LEU A 111 8.14 2.53 -13.44
N ARG A 112 7.58 1.45 -12.93
CA ARG A 112 6.54 0.67 -13.59
C ARG A 112 5.60 0.08 -12.55
N TYR A 113 4.34 0.01 -12.88
CA TYR A 113 3.30 -0.67 -12.10
C TYR A 113 2.50 -1.58 -13.03
N ALA A 114 2.10 -2.74 -12.54
CA ALA A 114 1.19 -3.65 -13.23
C ALA A 114 0.17 -4.20 -12.24
N LYS A 115 -1.10 -4.25 -12.65
CA LYS A 115 -2.14 -4.91 -11.88
C LYS A 115 -2.87 -5.95 -12.73
N THR A 116 -3.26 -7.04 -12.09
CA THR A 116 -4.17 -8.03 -12.62
C THR A 116 -5.25 -8.27 -11.57
N VAL A 117 -6.47 -7.94 -11.87
CA VAL A 117 -7.65 -8.11 -11.01
C VAL A 117 -8.51 -9.22 -11.59
N ARG A 118 -8.83 -10.23 -10.79
CA ARG A 118 -9.72 -11.35 -11.15
C ARG A 118 -10.72 -11.58 -10.05
N GLU A 119 -11.92 -11.06 -10.22
CA GLU A 119 -13.00 -11.12 -9.24
C GLU A 119 -14.26 -11.74 -9.87
N ASN A 120 -14.59 -12.95 -9.50
CA ASN A 120 -15.64 -13.75 -10.15
C ASN A 120 -15.49 -13.75 -11.68
N ASN A 121 -16.42 -13.10 -12.38
CA ASN A 121 -16.43 -12.95 -13.85
C ASN A 121 -15.76 -11.65 -14.33
N TYR A 122 -15.25 -10.83 -13.39
CA TYR A 122 -14.54 -9.61 -13.75
C TYR A 122 -13.05 -9.87 -13.92
N PHE A 123 -12.51 -9.43 -15.05
CA PHE A 123 -11.08 -9.48 -15.33
C PHE A 123 -10.59 -8.13 -15.82
N HIS A 124 -9.55 -7.62 -15.21
CA HIS A 124 -8.94 -6.36 -15.61
C HIS A 124 -7.42 -6.42 -15.47
N GLN A 125 -6.72 -5.94 -16.49
CA GLN A 125 -5.26 -5.75 -16.46
C GLN A 125 -4.92 -4.33 -16.84
N ASP A 126 -3.95 -3.75 -16.15
CA ASP A 126 -3.41 -2.45 -16.46
C ASP A 126 -1.91 -2.39 -16.18
N VAL A 127 -1.20 -1.55 -16.95
CA VAL A 127 0.22 -1.27 -16.79
C VAL A 127 0.40 0.24 -16.86
N ALA A 128 1.13 0.79 -15.90
CA ALA A 128 1.52 2.20 -15.90
C ALA A 128 3.05 2.33 -15.89
N ILE A 129 3.58 3.24 -16.69
CA ILE A 129 5.00 3.59 -16.78
C ILE A 129 5.15 5.01 -16.27
N TYR A 130 6.05 5.21 -15.33
CA TYR A 130 6.30 6.49 -14.69
C TYR A 130 7.53 7.18 -15.29
N ASP A 131 7.38 8.46 -15.56
CA ASP A 131 8.45 9.40 -15.90
C ASP A 131 8.39 10.53 -14.87
N HIS A 132 9.12 10.36 -13.78
CA HIS A 132 9.10 11.31 -12.67
C HIS A 132 9.80 12.62 -13.01
N ASP A 133 10.78 12.58 -13.91
CA ASP A 133 11.56 13.75 -14.33
C ASP A 133 10.68 14.70 -15.12
N ASN A 134 9.84 14.16 -16.00
CA ASN A 134 8.85 14.92 -16.79
C ASN A 134 7.47 15.02 -16.12
N LYS A 135 7.31 14.44 -14.90
CA LYS A 135 6.03 14.40 -14.17
C LYS A 135 4.90 13.79 -15.00
N LYS A 136 5.18 12.69 -15.67
CA LYS A 136 4.26 12.00 -16.58
C LYS A 136 4.08 10.54 -16.16
N LEU A 137 2.90 10.03 -16.44
CA LEU A 137 2.56 8.61 -16.35
C LEU A 137 1.86 8.21 -17.65
N ARG A 138 2.25 7.07 -18.22
CA ARG A 138 1.63 6.50 -19.41
C ARG A 138 1.00 5.15 -19.12
N ASN A 139 -0.21 4.97 -19.56
CA ASN A 139 -0.92 3.70 -19.53
C ASN A 139 -1.72 3.50 -20.84
N LYS A 140 -2.54 2.44 -20.90
CA LYS A 140 -3.37 2.15 -22.10
C LYS A 140 -4.42 3.23 -22.43
N GLN A 141 -4.75 4.10 -21.48
CA GLN A 141 -5.74 5.18 -21.66
C GLN A 141 -5.09 6.49 -22.13
N GLY A 142 -3.76 6.57 -22.14
CA GLY A 142 -3.00 7.73 -22.57
C GLY A 142 -1.95 8.19 -21.57
N GLU A 143 -1.68 9.48 -21.57
CA GLU A 143 -0.70 10.13 -20.72
C GLU A 143 -1.38 11.05 -19.69
N LEU A 144 -0.94 10.95 -18.43
CA LEU A 144 -1.37 11.83 -17.33
C LEU A 144 -0.18 12.66 -16.83
N THR A 145 -0.47 13.89 -16.42
CA THR A 145 0.46 14.67 -15.59
C THR A 145 0.30 14.25 -14.14
N ILE A 146 1.42 13.91 -13.49
CA ILE A 146 1.44 13.43 -12.10
C ILE A 146 2.43 14.27 -11.27
N PRO A 147 2.23 14.41 -9.95
CA PRO A 147 3.28 14.88 -9.05
C PRO A 147 4.52 14.00 -9.14
N ALA A 148 5.71 14.59 -8.92
CA ALA A 148 6.94 13.81 -8.85
C ALA A 148 6.87 12.80 -7.69
N TYR A 149 7.42 11.60 -7.94
CA TYR A 149 7.45 10.50 -6.95
C TYR A 149 6.08 9.97 -6.51
N THR A 150 5.04 10.19 -7.32
CA THR A 150 3.75 9.53 -7.16
C THR A 150 3.94 8.02 -7.02
N GLN A 151 3.34 7.45 -5.99
CA GLN A 151 3.37 6.01 -5.70
C GLN A 151 2.22 5.30 -6.43
N ASP A 152 2.27 3.98 -6.52
CA ASP A 152 1.13 3.09 -6.76
C ASP A 152 0.73 2.37 -5.47
N ILE A 153 -0.29 1.51 -5.52
CA ILE A 153 -0.81 0.78 -4.36
C ILE A 153 0.27 -0.06 -3.68
N ALA A 154 1.07 -0.80 -4.46
CA ALA A 154 2.09 -1.68 -3.91
C ALA A 154 3.28 -0.88 -3.35
N SER A 155 3.79 0.09 -4.13
CA SER A 155 4.92 0.92 -3.71
C SER A 155 4.58 1.82 -2.52
N ALA A 156 3.34 2.34 -2.41
CA ALA A 156 2.92 3.16 -1.28
C ALA A 156 3.03 2.41 0.07
N ILE A 157 2.67 1.11 0.10
CA ILE A 157 2.77 0.29 1.32
C ILE A 157 4.24 0.13 1.75
N TYR A 158 5.15 -0.08 0.80
CA TYR A 158 6.58 -0.20 1.10
C TYR A 158 7.22 1.16 1.39
N TYR A 159 6.78 2.23 0.73
CA TYR A 159 7.25 3.58 0.98
C TYR A 159 6.97 4.05 2.42
N LEU A 160 5.77 3.78 2.94
CA LEU A 160 5.42 4.15 4.31
C LEU A 160 6.32 3.46 5.37
N ARG A 161 6.94 2.32 5.05
CA ARG A 161 7.89 1.63 5.94
C ARG A 161 9.23 2.35 6.05
N ASN A 162 9.57 3.21 5.08
CA ASN A 162 10.80 4.03 5.09
C ASN A 162 10.56 5.46 5.63
N LEU A 163 9.35 5.80 6.08
CA LEU A 163 9.09 7.08 6.71
C LEU A 163 9.75 7.17 8.10
N ASP A 164 10.29 8.34 8.41
CA ASP A 164 10.88 8.59 9.72
C ASP A 164 9.79 8.95 10.75
N TYR A 165 9.51 8.00 11.63
CA TYR A 165 8.58 8.16 12.74
C TYR A 165 9.27 8.53 14.08
N THR A 166 10.60 8.62 14.13
CA THR A 166 11.38 8.73 15.37
C THR A 166 10.96 9.94 16.21
N ASN A 167 10.83 11.10 15.58
CA ASN A 167 10.44 12.35 16.22
C ASN A 167 9.04 12.82 15.82
N ALA A 168 8.17 11.88 15.38
CA ALA A 168 6.82 12.23 14.99
C ALA A 168 5.96 12.55 16.23
N THR A 169 5.29 13.68 16.21
CA THR A 169 4.26 14.04 17.19
C THR A 169 2.88 13.61 16.70
N ILE A 170 1.97 13.31 17.61
CA ILE A 170 0.60 12.93 17.27
C ILE A 170 -0.04 14.02 16.40
N GLY A 171 -0.59 13.62 15.25
CA GLY A 171 -1.16 14.55 14.26
C GLY A 171 -0.21 14.92 13.12
N LYS A 172 1.10 14.61 13.22
CA LYS A 172 2.04 14.82 12.10
C LYS A 172 1.53 14.06 10.86
N GLN A 173 1.54 14.75 9.72
CA GLN A 173 1.15 14.18 8.44
C GLN A 173 2.37 13.98 7.54
N PHE A 174 2.36 12.86 6.81
CA PHE A 174 3.32 12.54 5.77
C PHE A 174 2.55 12.52 4.44
N PRO A 175 2.82 13.48 3.53
CA PRO A 175 2.13 13.53 2.25
C PRO A 175 2.56 12.36 1.36
N VAL A 176 1.61 11.70 0.74
CA VAL A 176 1.85 10.64 -0.26
C VAL A 176 0.84 10.81 -1.38
N ASP A 177 1.32 10.96 -2.60
CA ASP A 177 0.49 10.94 -3.79
C ASP A 177 0.47 9.52 -4.35
N VAL A 178 -0.71 9.00 -4.65
CA VAL A 178 -0.91 7.61 -5.11
C VAL A 178 -1.73 7.59 -6.38
N TYR A 179 -1.20 6.92 -7.40
CA TYR A 179 -1.91 6.62 -8.64
C TYR A 179 -2.81 5.40 -8.46
N ILE A 180 -4.09 5.55 -8.74
CA ILE A 180 -5.10 4.50 -8.68
C ILE A 180 -6.11 4.75 -9.80
N ASP A 181 -6.38 3.72 -10.62
CA ASP A 181 -7.44 3.73 -11.64
C ASP A 181 -7.49 5.01 -12.51
N ASN A 182 -6.34 5.37 -13.08
CA ASN A 182 -6.17 6.51 -13.96
C ASN A 182 -6.34 7.89 -13.30
N GLN A 183 -6.20 7.96 -11.98
CA GLN A 183 -6.22 9.21 -11.22
C GLN A 183 -5.10 9.23 -10.17
N VAL A 184 -4.68 10.42 -9.76
CA VAL A 184 -3.73 10.61 -8.66
C VAL A 184 -4.45 11.24 -7.48
N TYR A 185 -4.23 10.67 -6.31
CA TYR A 185 -4.83 11.10 -5.05
C TYR A 185 -3.76 11.47 -4.05
N SER A 186 -3.93 12.62 -3.40
CA SER A 186 -3.10 12.98 -2.25
C SER A 186 -3.69 12.32 -1.00
N LEU A 187 -3.00 11.29 -0.51
CA LEU A 187 -3.43 10.47 0.62
C LEU A 187 -2.47 10.63 1.80
N PRO A 188 -2.54 11.74 2.56
CA PRO A 188 -1.65 11.95 3.69
C PRO A 188 -1.83 10.86 4.75
N ILE A 189 -0.70 10.43 5.31
CA ILE A 189 -0.66 9.46 6.41
C ILE A 189 -0.49 10.22 7.71
N THR A 190 -1.45 10.10 8.63
CA THR A 190 -1.41 10.78 9.93
C THR A 190 -0.84 9.86 11.00
N TYR A 191 0.22 10.27 11.69
CA TYR A 191 0.76 9.59 12.87
C TYR A 191 -0.19 9.74 14.06
N LYS A 192 -0.48 8.62 14.76
CA LYS A 192 -1.42 8.55 15.87
C LYS A 192 -0.79 8.07 17.18
N GLY A 193 0.55 8.00 17.25
CA GLY A 193 1.26 7.56 18.45
C GLY A 193 1.70 6.10 18.38
N LYS A 194 2.09 5.57 19.52
CA LYS A 194 2.55 4.19 19.70
C LYS A 194 1.65 3.45 20.66
N GLU A 195 1.45 2.16 20.42
CA GLU A 195 0.71 1.27 21.33
C GLU A 195 1.19 -0.18 21.18
N VAL A 196 0.86 -1.01 22.15
CA VAL A 196 1.09 -2.46 22.08
C VAL A 196 -0.21 -3.13 21.69
N ILE A 197 -0.19 -3.92 20.62
CA ILE A 197 -1.36 -4.69 20.19
C ILE A 197 -1.11 -6.19 20.37
N LYS A 198 -2.18 -6.95 20.63
CA LYS A 198 -2.16 -8.41 20.64
C LYS A 198 -2.44 -8.94 19.23
N THR A 199 -1.58 -9.83 18.75
CA THR A 199 -1.67 -10.49 17.46
C THR A 199 -1.45 -12.00 17.62
N ASP A 200 -1.57 -12.78 16.54
CA ASP A 200 -1.20 -14.21 16.54
C ASP A 200 0.31 -14.43 16.74
N LEU A 201 1.14 -13.43 16.45
CA LEU A 201 2.59 -13.45 16.67
C LEU A 201 2.97 -13.06 18.11
N GLY A 202 2.00 -12.74 18.97
CA GLY A 202 2.17 -12.27 20.33
C GLY A 202 1.84 -10.79 20.52
N LYS A 203 2.35 -10.18 21.60
CA LYS A 203 2.23 -8.74 21.85
C LYS A 203 3.31 -8.01 21.04
N ILE A 204 2.94 -7.01 20.26
CA ILE A 204 3.83 -6.26 19.39
C ILE A 204 3.73 -4.77 19.69
N ARG A 205 4.87 -4.11 19.92
CA ARG A 205 4.95 -2.64 19.96
C ARG A 205 4.74 -2.12 18.55
N CYS A 206 3.81 -1.19 18.37
CA CYS A 206 3.42 -0.66 17.08
C CYS A 206 3.38 0.86 17.07
N ILE A 207 3.71 1.40 15.92
CA ILE A 207 3.36 2.75 15.49
C ILE A 207 1.99 2.67 14.85
N LYS A 208 1.06 3.50 15.31
CA LYS A 208 -0.29 3.62 14.76
C LYS A 208 -0.34 4.77 13.79
N ILE A 209 -0.80 4.51 12.58
CA ILE A 209 -0.97 5.50 11.53
C ILE A 209 -2.36 5.40 10.91
N LYS A 210 -2.85 6.52 10.39
CA LYS A 210 -4.10 6.59 9.63
C LYS A 210 -3.85 7.20 8.25
N PRO A 211 -3.77 6.39 7.20
CA PRO A 211 -3.85 6.89 5.84
C PRO A 211 -5.23 7.51 5.60
N LYS A 212 -5.27 8.69 4.98
CA LYS A 212 -6.53 9.25 4.52
C LYS A 212 -7.01 8.44 3.31
N LEU A 213 -8.28 8.08 3.31
CA LEU A 213 -8.92 7.40 2.19
C LEU A 213 -9.78 8.38 1.39
N VAL A 214 -9.95 8.07 0.15
CA VAL A 214 -11.06 8.64 -0.62
C VAL A 214 -12.33 7.89 -0.21
N VAL A 215 -13.35 8.63 0.17
CA VAL A 215 -14.62 8.05 0.66
C VAL A 215 -15.42 7.48 -0.51
N ASP A 216 -15.84 6.26 -0.40
CA ASP A 216 -16.75 5.60 -1.33
C ASP A 216 -17.78 4.71 -0.60
N ARG A 217 -18.37 3.78 -1.37
CA ARG A 217 -19.43 2.88 -0.90
C ARG A 217 -18.98 1.82 0.10
N VAL A 218 -17.67 1.59 0.28
CA VAL A 218 -17.14 0.54 1.15
C VAL A 218 -16.78 1.12 2.52
N PHE A 219 -16.10 2.25 2.53
CA PHE A 219 -15.63 2.86 3.78
C PHE A 219 -16.58 3.93 4.29
N LYS A 220 -16.84 3.88 5.59
CA LYS A 220 -17.78 4.75 6.27
C LYS A 220 -17.37 6.24 6.21
N HIS A 221 -16.06 6.53 6.25
CA HIS A 221 -15.50 7.89 6.23
C HIS A 221 -14.01 7.88 5.83
N ALA A 222 -13.44 9.04 5.52
CA ALA A 222 -12.05 9.20 5.04
C ALA A 222 -10.99 8.65 6.01
N ASP A 223 -11.26 8.62 7.30
CA ASP A 223 -10.35 8.11 8.35
C ASP A 223 -10.69 6.67 8.76
N ALA A 224 -11.41 5.92 7.90
CA ALA A 224 -11.85 4.56 8.20
C ALA A 224 -10.72 3.55 8.29
N LEU A 225 -9.53 3.83 7.71
CA LEU A 225 -8.40 2.92 7.73
C LEU A 225 -7.45 3.23 8.89
N THR A 226 -7.07 2.20 9.62
CA THR A 226 -6.01 2.27 10.64
C THR A 226 -4.97 1.20 10.33
N VAL A 227 -3.70 1.55 10.39
CA VAL A 227 -2.58 0.64 10.17
C VAL A 227 -1.67 0.68 11.39
N TRP A 228 -1.29 -0.48 11.86
CA TRP A 228 -0.27 -0.67 12.90
C TRP A 228 0.97 -1.27 12.26
N VAL A 229 2.06 -0.53 12.25
CA VAL A 229 3.37 -1.02 11.80
C VAL A 229 4.26 -1.30 13.01
N THR A 230 5.19 -2.24 12.91
CA THR A 230 6.13 -2.54 13.98
C THR A 230 6.94 -1.31 14.39
N ASP A 231 7.13 -1.10 15.71
CA ASP A 231 8.02 -0.07 16.25
C ASP A 231 9.47 -0.62 16.31
N ASP A 232 10.00 -0.94 15.13
CA ASP A 232 11.38 -1.35 14.89
C ASP A 232 11.80 -0.89 13.48
N ALA A 233 13.04 -1.17 13.08
CA ALA A 233 13.58 -0.71 11.80
C ALA A 233 12.88 -1.31 10.55
N ASN A 234 12.06 -2.35 10.68
CA ASN A 234 11.33 -2.96 9.56
C ASN A 234 10.02 -2.24 9.24
N HIS A 235 9.37 -1.58 10.23
CA HIS A 235 8.05 -0.94 10.11
C HIS A 235 7.03 -1.83 9.35
N ILE A 236 6.98 -3.13 9.70
CA ILE A 236 6.09 -4.09 9.03
C ILE A 236 4.64 -3.81 9.43
N PRO A 237 3.68 -3.68 8.49
CA PRO A 237 2.27 -3.66 8.83
C PRO A 237 1.90 -4.97 9.55
N VAL A 238 1.55 -4.93 10.83
CA VAL A 238 1.12 -6.12 11.59
C VAL A 238 -0.39 -6.25 11.65
N ARG A 239 -1.09 -5.12 11.51
CA ARG A 239 -2.55 -5.06 11.37
C ARG A 239 -2.96 -3.90 10.49
N ILE A 240 -3.92 -4.15 9.62
CA ILE A 240 -4.67 -3.14 8.88
C ILE A 240 -6.14 -3.35 9.22
N GLU A 241 -6.83 -2.32 9.70
CA GLU A 241 -8.25 -2.37 10.01
C GLU A 241 -9.01 -1.30 9.24
N GLY A 242 -9.96 -1.73 8.43
CA GLY A 242 -10.86 -0.87 7.69
C GLY A 242 -12.27 -0.90 8.27
N GLN A 243 -12.78 0.26 8.73
CA GLN A 243 -14.16 0.38 9.20
C GLN A 243 -15.08 0.47 7.99
N ILE A 244 -16.01 -0.48 7.89
CA ILE A 244 -17.06 -0.53 6.88
C ILE A 244 -18.40 -0.16 7.51
N TYR A 245 -19.49 -0.07 6.72
CA TYR A 245 -20.80 0.32 7.24
C TYR A 245 -21.26 -0.57 8.39
N VAL A 246 -20.96 -1.85 8.39
CA VAL A 246 -21.25 -2.78 9.49
C VAL A 246 -19.96 -3.49 9.89
N GLY A 247 -19.42 -3.16 11.06
CA GLY A 247 -18.20 -3.76 11.59
C GLY A 247 -16.90 -3.27 10.97
N SER A 248 -15.88 -4.13 10.94
CA SER A 248 -14.57 -3.86 10.35
C SER A 248 -13.99 -5.10 9.68
N ILE A 249 -13.22 -4.88 8.61
CA ILE A 249 -12.37 -5.89 8.00
C ILE A 249 -10.98 -5.71 8.58
N LYS A 250 -10.35 -6.81 8.97
CA LYS A 250 -8.97 -6.82 9.48
C LYS A 250 -8.08 -7.68 8.59
N VAL A 251 -6.85 -7.20 8.42
CA VAL A 251 -5.77 -7.90 7.73
C VAL A 251 -4.61 -8.00 8.73
N ASP A 252 -4.40 -9.20 9.26
CA ASP A 252 -3.40 -9.46 10.31
C ASP A 252 -2.21 -10.24 9.78
N LEU A 253 -0.99 -9.79 10.11
CA LEU A 253 0.25 -10.50 9.82
C LEU A 253 0.27 -11.84 10.56
N VAL A 254 0.44 -12.94 9.81
CA VAL A 254 0.49 -14.30 10.36
C VAL A 254 1.87 -14.97 10.18
N GLN A 255 2.66 -14.51 9.21
CA GLN A 255 3.99 -15.05 8.94
C GLN A 255 4.89 -14.00 8.30
N HIS A 256 6.19 -14.02 8.64
CA HIS A 256 7.22 -13.22 7.96
C HIS A 256 8.49 -14.06 7.77
N GLN A 257 9.24 -13.75 6.71
CA GLN A 257 10.57 -14.30 6.47
C GLN A 257 11.42 -13.31 5.64
N GLY A 258 12.75 -13.50 5.65
CA GLY A 258 13.66 -12.70 4.84
C GLY A 258 13.72 -11.22 5.23
N LEU A 259 13.40 -10.88 6.49
CA LEU A 259 13.45 -9.50 6.97
C LEU A 259 14.85 -8.91 6.88
N LYS A 260 14.94 -7.62 6.61
CA LYS A 260 16.21 -6.90 6.58
C LYS A 260 16.80 -6.70 7.97
N ASN A 261 15.96 -6.48 8.97
CA ASN A 261 16.36 -6.24 10.35
C ASN A 261 15.72 -7.28 11.28
N ALA A 262 16.24 -7.41 12.51
CA ALA A 262 15.61 -8.23 13.54
C ALA A 262 14.18 -7.76 13.83
N PHE A 263 13.26 -8.72 14.07
CA PHE A 263 11.88 -8.44 14.49
C PHE A 263 11.86 -8.12 15.99
N SER A 264 12.35 -6.92 16.35
CA SER A 264 12.58 -6.53 17.73
C SER A 264 11.39 -5.85 18.40
N ALA A 265 10.30 -5.62 17.67
CA ALA A 265 9.08 -5.03 18.23
C ALA A 265 8.25 -5.98 19.11
N LYS A 266 8.56 -7.29 19.12
CA LYS A 266 7.87 -8.26 19.97
C LYS A 266 8.15 -7.98 21.45
N VAL A 267 7.08 -7.95 22.25
CA VAL A 267 7.16 -7.82 23.72
C VAL A 267 7.22 -9.22 24.32
N LEU A 268 8.18 -9.46 25.17
CA LEU A 268 8.34 -10.72 25.91
C LEU A 268 7.23 -10.90 26.95
#